data_e56e32777941ab08775eec5ea080ca93
#
_entry.id   e56e32777941ab08775eec5ea080ca93
#
_cell.length_a   1.000
_cell.length_b   1.000
_cell.length_c   1.000
_cell.angle_alpha   90.00
_cell.angle_beta   90.00
_cell.angle_gamma   90.00
#
_symmetry.space_group_name_H-M   'P 1'
#
loop_
_entity.id
_entity.type
_entity.pdbx_description
1 polymer ?
#
loop_
_entity_poly.entity_id
_entity_poly.type
_entity_poly.pdbx_seq_one_letter_code
_entity_poly.pdbx_strand_id
1 'polypeptide(L)'
;MIIIQQGDLVLTDRILTGDLLIDGDKIVAIDEHISVPEGAEVINAKGCYVFPGFIDPHTHFQMTNALASTADDFDSGTKAAILGGTTSIINFASPEERSLCKGLEVHKERAAGHCSCDYKFHMELVEMNEDVAREIPQVVEAGVSSFKVYLAYGFRLTDREIYDAIEAIKPTGALVGAHCENGDLIDALVADKRKRGELDVGNHPLTRPAMIESEAIKRFSTIGAALEYPVHIVHVSSKEGIEEVIRERDLGHKVTCETCPQYLVLDESRYNLPDFEGVKYVMSPPLRTIQDQMALKNALVNGLFQTIGSDHCSFTFNDQKLKSRHDFTRIPGGIPGAEERGIVAYDVLVNQCNMSAVDFMKLVSENPAKLYGMYPKKGTLSIGSDGDITIVDKRIEHVLSKESAHTKADYIPYEGISVTGKVRDVILRGHHVVQDGSLLESYLGECIP
;
A
#
# COMPACT_ATOMS: atom_id res chain seq x y z
N MET A 1 -8.97 -21.36 20.76
CA MET A 1 -7.54 -21.05 21.05
C MET A 1 -6.66 -21.57 19.93
N ILE A 2 -5.65 -20.81 19.53
CA ILE A 2 -4.59 -21.22 18.60
C ILE A 2 -3.25 -21.02 19.29
N ILE A 3 -2.38 -22.02 19.22
CA ILE A 3 -1.00 -21.91 19.69
C ILE A 3 -0.04 -22.06 18.50
N ILE A 4 0.81 -21.06 18.29
CA ILE A 4 1.89 -21.07 17.31
C ILE A 4 3.16 -21.46 18.05
N GLN A 5 3.82 -22.55 17.63
CA GLN A 5 4.97 -23.10 18.34
C GLN A 5 6.26 -23.05 17.53
N GLN A 6 7.37 -22.84 18.23
CA GLN A 6 8.75 -22.90 17.71
C GLN A 6 9.03 -21.91 16.58
N GLY A 7 8.27 -20.81 16.49
CA GLY A 7 8.46 -19.77 15.51
C GLY A 7 9.51 -18.74 15.92
N ASP A 8 10.12 -18.08 14.94
CA ASP A 8 10.91 -16.87 15.17
C ASP A 8 9.95 -15.67 15.24
N LEU A 9 9.44 -15.38 16.44
CA LEU A 9 8.47 -14.30 16.72
C LEU A 9 9.15 -12.94 16.55
N VAL A 10 8.68 -12.14 15.58
CA VAL A 10 9.26 -10.82 15.29
C VAL A 10 8.57 -9.78 16.17
N LEU A 11 9.17 -9.46 17.29
CA LEU A 11 8.69 -8.46 18.25
C LEU A 11 9.16 -7.06 17.81
N THR A 12 8.70 -6.02 18.49
CA THR A 12 9.01 -4.61 18.14
C THR A 12 10.49 -4.25 18.25
N ASP A 13 11.25 -4.98 19.09
CA ASP A 13 12.66 -4.69 19.42
C ASP A 13 13.63 -5.87 19.17
N ARG A 14 13.11 -7.08 19.01
CA ARG A 14 13.93 -8.31 18.87
C ARG A 14 13.17 -9.44 18.21
N ILE A 15 13.88 -10.53 17.91
CA ILE A 15 13.30 -11.81 17.53
C ILE A 15 13.40 -12.75 18.74
N LEU A 16 12.29 -13.40 19.07
CA LEU A 16 12.20 -14.45 20.10
C LEU A 16 11.85 -15.79 19.43
N THR A 17 12.73 -16.78 19.51
CA THR A 17 12.35 -18.13 19.12
C THR A 17 11.52 -18.74 20.25
N GLY A 18 10.22 -18.99 20.01
CA GLY A 18 9.28 -19.39 21.06
C GLY A 18 7.88 -19.66 20.56
N ASP A 19 6.95 -19.58 21.49
CA ASP A 19 5.54 -19.89 21.32
C ASP A 19 4.67 -18.65 21.54
N LEU A 20 3.56 -18.57 20.82
CA LEU A 20 2.56 -17.52 20.93
C LEU A 20 1.17 -18.16 21.04
N LEU A 21 0.40 -17.73 22.04
CA LEU A 21 -0.97 -18.21 22.28
C LEU A 21 -2.00 -17.13 21.99
N ILE A 22 -3.01 -17.50 21.21
CA ILE A 22 -4.18 -16.66 20.90
C ILE A 22 -5.41 -17.32 21.55
N ASP A 23 -6.20 -16.52 22.27
CA ASP A 23 -7.50 -16.91 22.83
C ASP A 23 -8.58 -15.91 22.39
N GLY A 24 -9.63 -16.42 21.74
CA GLY A 24 -10.56 -15.56 21.03
C GLY A 24 -9.85 -14.75 19.94
N ASP A 25 -10.01 -13.44 19.97
CA ASP A 25 -9.42 -12.51 19.03
C ASP A 25 -8.07 -11.89 19.48
N LYS A 26 -7.53 -12.31 20.65
CA LYS A 26 -6.37 -11.67 21.29
C LYS A 26 -5.18 -12.57 21.48
N ILE A 27 -3.98 -11.98 21.38
CA ILE A 27 -2.74 -12.57 21.85
C ILE A 27 -2.77 -12.51 23.38
N VAL A 28 -2.66 -13.70 24.04
CA VAL A 28 -2.76 -13.81 25.50
C VAL A 28 -1.45 -14.23 26.16
N ALA A 29 -0.54 -14.87 25.43
CA ALA A 29 0.78 -15.24 25.95
C ALA A 29 1.83 -15.30 24.84
N ILE A 30 3.07 -14.94 25.22
CA ILE A 30 4.29 -15.05 24.38
C ILE A 30 5.40 -15.50 25.34
N ASP A 31 6.06 -16.64 25.04
CA ASP A 31 7.15 -17.16 25.85
C ASP A 31 8.05 -18.09 25.00
N GLU A 32 9.23 -18.46 25.52
CA GLU A 32 10.10 -19.46 24.89
C GLU A 32 9.40 -20.84 24.79
N HIS A 33 8.54 -21.16 25.78
CA HIS A 33 7.75 -22.38 25.76
C HIS A 33 6.41 -22.18 26.47
N ILE A 34 5.33 -22.53 25.78
CA ILE A 34 3.96 -22.51 26.31
C ILE A 34 3.39 -23.93 26.23
N SER A 35 2.88 -24.44 27.35
CA SER A 35 2.17 -25.72 27.36
C SER A 35 0.92 -25.63 26.49
N VAL A 36 0.70 -26.63 25.64
CA VAL A 36 -0.47 -26.65 24.74
C VAL A 36 -1.75 -26.75 25.55
N PRO A 37 -2.66 -25.76 25.50
CA PRO A 37 -3.95 -25.86 26.16
C PRO A 37 -4.80 -26.99 25.57
N GLU A 38 -5.65 -27.61 26.38
CA GLU A 38 -6.57 -28.64 25.90
C GLU A 38 -7.49 -28.09 24.82
N GLY A 39 -7.58 -28.77 23.69
CA GLY A 39 -8.41 -28.38 22.55
C GLY A 39 -7.89 -27.18 21.71
N ALA A 40 -6.68 -26.72 21.97
CA ALA A 40 -6.08 -25.69 21.14
C ALA A 40 -5.62 -26.26 19.77
N GLU A 41 -5.85 -25.51 18.71
CA GLU A 41 -5.22 -25.74 17.41
C GLU A 41 -3.72 -25.44 17.52
N VAL A 42 -2.88 -26.32 17.00
CA VAL A 42 -1.41 -26.21 17.08
C VAL A 42 -0.83 -25.94 15.69
N ILE A 43 -0.18 -24.80 15.52
CA ILE A 43 0.54 -24.43 14.30
C ILE A 43 2.04 -24.51 14.59
N ASN A 44 2.75 -25.45 13.95
CA ASN A 44 4.19 -25.55 14.06
C ASN A 44 4.87 -24.54 13.11
N ALA A 45 5.49 -23.51 13.65
CA ALA A 45 6.17 -22.45 12.89
C ALA A 45 7.70 -22.61 12.86
N LYS A 46 8.23 -23.81 13.13
CA LYS A 46 9.68 -24.04 13.12
C LYS A 46 10.32 -23.69 11.79
N GLY A 47 11.30 -22.77 11.83
CA GLY A 47 12.00 -22.28 10.62
C GLY A 47 11.23 -21.18 9.88
N CYS A 48 10.14 -20.68 10.45
CA CYS A 48 9.39 -19.56 9.92
C CYS A 48 9.58 -18.31 10.77
N TYR A 49 9.48 -17.14 10.15
CA TYR A 49 9.18 -15.92 10.87
C TYR A 49 7.68 -15.84 11.16
N VAL A 50 7.36 -15.38 12.36
CA VAL A 50 6.00 -15.05 12.79
C VAL A 50 5.92 -13.55 12.95
N PHE A 51 5.27 -12.89 12.01
CA PHE A 51 5.07 -11.43 12.02
C PHE A 51 3.69 -11.09 12.58
N PRO A 52 3.48 -9.89 13.15
CA PRO A 52 2.13 -9.33 13.20
C PRO A 52 1.60 -9.22 11.78
N GLY A 53 0.29 -9.40 11.61
CA GLY A 53 -0.35 -9.32 10.29
C GLY A 53 0.09 -8.08 9.50
N PHE A 54 0.38 -8.25 8.24
CA PHE A 54 0.78 -7.14 7.39
C PHE A 54 -0.38 -6.16 7.20
N ILE A 55 -0.06 -4.88 7.09
CA ILE A 55 -1.01 -3.80 6.82
C ILE A 55 -0.64 -3.16 5.50
N ASP A 56 -1.55 -3.18 4.53
CA ASP A 56 -1.39 -2.47 3.27
C ASP A 56 -2.07 -1.10 3.34
N PRO A 57 -1.31 -0.01 3.46
CA PRO A 57 -1.88 1.31 3.64
C PRO A 57 -2.30 1.97 2.32
N HIS A 58 -2.30 1.26 1.17
CA HIS A 58 -2.54 1.89 -0.12
C HIS A 58 -3.17 0.94 -1.12
N THR A 59 -4.50 0.92 -1.19
CA THR A 59 -5.24 0.09 -2.14
C THR A 59 -6.39 0.86 -2.80
N HIS A 60 -6.68 0.52 -4.08
CA HIS A 60 -7.77 1.09 -4.87
C HIS A 60 -8.74 0.01 -5.35
N PHE A 61 -9.27 -0.79 -4.41
CA PHE A 61 -10.28 -1.79 -4.74
C PHE A 61 -11.62 -1.13 -5.10
N GLN A 62 -12.30 -1.69 -6.11
CA GLN A 62 -13.62 -1.25 -6.58
C GLN A 62 -13.67 0.24 -6.95
N MET A 63 -12.57 0.75 -7.52
CA MET A 63 -12.47 2.13 -8.01
C MET A 63 -12.96 2.21 -9.46
N THR A 64 -13.62 3.32 -9.80
CA THR A 64 -13.99 3.66 -11.18
C THR A 64 -13.47 5.06 -11.50
N ASN A 65 -12.77 5.20 -12.62
CA ASN A 65 -12.32 6.48 -13.15
C ASN A 65 -12.89 6.71 -14.57
N ALA A 66 -12.51 7.82 -15.21
CA ALA A 66 -13.00 8.19 -16.55
C ALA A 66 -12.60 7.18 -17.65
N LEU A 67 -11.60 6.33 -17.44
CA LEU A 67 -11.09 5.40 -18.44
C LEU A 67 -11.60 3.97 -18.22
N ALA A 68 -11.71 3.52 -16.96
CA ALA A 68 -12.08 2.14 -16.64
C ALA A 68 -12.44 1.98 -15.15
N SER A 69 -13.01 0.81 -14.81
CA SER A 69 -13.12 0.34 -13.43
C SER A 69 -12.02 -0.68 -13.14
N THR A 70 -11.53 -0.74 -11.88
CA THR A 70 -10.58 -1.77 -11.46
C THR A 70 -11.16 -3.16 -11.63
N ALA A 71 -10.29 -4.13 -11.94
CA ALA A 71 -10.68 -5.53 -12.08
C ALA A 71 -11.07 -6.15 -10.73
N ASP A 72 -10.32 -5.77 -9.69
CA ASP A 72 -10.58 -6.23 -8.33
C ASP A 72 -11.56 -5.32 -7.61
N ASP A 73 -12.55 -5.94 -7.00
CA ASP A 73 -13.47 -5.37 -6.01
C ASP A 73 -12.99 -5.72 -4.58
N PHE A 74 -13.78 -5.38 -3.56
CA PHE A 74 -13.45 -5.74 -2.17
C PHE A 74 -13.37 -7.25 -1.95
N ASP A 75 -14.17 -8.04 -2.65
CA ASP A 75 -14.14 -9.50 -2.53
C ASP A 75 -12.79 -10.06 -3.03
N SER A 76 -12.47 -9.86 -4.29
CA SER A 76 -11.26 -10.44 -4.88
C SER A 76 -9.97 -9.78 -4.38
N GLY A 77 -9.98 -8.46 -4.22
CA GLY A 77 -8.80 -7.72 -3.76
C GLY A 77 -8.39 -8.08 -2.34
N THR A 78 -9.35 -8.23 -1.42
CA THR A 78 -9.04 -8.62 -0.04
C THR A 78 -8.70 -10.10 0.10
N LYS A 79 -9.22 -10.98 -0.76
CA LYS A 79 -8.76 -12.37 -0.85
C LYS A 79 -7.31 -12.46 -1.31
N ALA A 80 -6.95 -11.71 -2.35
CA ALA A 80 -5.57 -11.62 -2.80
C ALA A 80 -4.66 -11.05 -1.69
N ALA A 81 -5.08 -9.97 -1.02
CA ALA A 81 -4.33 -9.36 0.07
C ALA A 81 -4.08 -10.32 1.24
N ILE A 82 -5.11 -11.06 1.71
CA ILE A 82 -4.97 -11.98 2.86
C ILE A 82 -4.07 -13.17 2.53
N LEU A 83 -4.13 -13.69 1.29
CA LEU A 83 -3.23 -14.74 0.80
C LEU A 83 -1.77 -14.26 0.75
N GLY A 84 -1.55 -12.96 0.50
CA GLY A 84 -0.24 -12.30 0.61
C GLY A 84 0.20 -11.93 2.03
N GLY A 85 -0.56 -12.35 3.06
CA GLY A 85 -0.23 -12.08 4.47
C GLY A 85 -0.77 -10.75 5.01
N THR A 86 -1.57 -10.02 4.24
CA THR A 86 -2.12 -8.73 4.64
C THR A 86 -3.44 -8.92 5.38
N THR A 87 -3.43 -8.68 6.71
CA THR A 87 -4.62 -8.82 7.58
C THR A 87 -5.44 -7.53 7.65
N SER A 88 -4.89 -6.40 7.22
CA SER A 88 -5.60 -5.12 7.20
C SER A 88 -5.20 -4.30 5.97
N ILE A 89 -6.18 -3.65 5.36
CA ILE A 89 -5.97 -2.71 4.25
C ILE A 89 -6.49 -1.33 4.60
N ILE A 90 -5.96 -0.29 3.93
CA ILE A 90 -6.58 1.03 3.92
C ILE A 90 -6.86 1.39 2.47
N ASN A 91 -8.15 1.38 2.12
CA ASN A 91 -8.61 1.66 0.76
C ASN A 91 -8.97 3.15 0.60
N PHE A 92 -8.88 3.68 -0.61
CA PHE A 92 -9.30 5.04 -0.88
C PHE A 92 -10.81 5.11 -1.10
N ALA A 93 -11.46 6.04 -0.40
CA ALA A 93 -12.87 6.36 -0.55
C ALA A 93 -13.00 7.72 -1.25
N SER A 94 -13.60 7.71 -2.44
CA SER A 94 -13.89 8.92 -3.20
C SER A 94 -15.19 9.56 -2.73
N PRO A 95 -15.32 10.90 -2.78
CA PRO A 95 -16.59 11.57 -2.54
C PRO A 95 -17.67 11.10 -3.52
N GLU A 96 -18.90 10.99 -3.04
CA GLU A 96 -20.09 10.72 -3.89
C GLU A 96 -21.04 11.93 -3.86
N GLU A 97 -21.52 12.35 -5.02
CA GLU A 97 -22.36 13.55 -5.17
C GLU A 97 -21.76 14.80 -4.49
N ARG A 98 -20.43 14.93 -4.52
CA ARG A 98 -19.65 16.01 -3.90
C ARG A 98 -19.69 16.04 -2.36
N SER A 99 -20.06 14.92 -1.70
CA SER A 99 -20.07 14.76 -0.26
C SER A 99 -19.07 13.70 0.19
N LEU A 100 -18.24 14.06 1.17
CA LEU A 100 -17.30 13.13 1.83
C LEU A 100 -18.07 12.09 2.66
N CYS A 101 -19.07 12.55 3.40
CA CYS A 101 -19.89 11.67 4.24
C CYS A 101 -20.61 10.61 3.41
N LYS A 102 -21.22 11.00 2.30
CA LYS A 102 -21.91 10.07 1.39
C LYS A 102 -20.90 9.11 0.73
N GLY A 103 -19.74 9.61 0.30
CA GLY A 103 -18.67 8.79 -0.25
C GLY A 103 -18.23 7.71 0.74
N LEU A 104 -17.97 8.08 2.00
CA LEU A 104 -17.57 7.14 3.04
C LEU A 104 -18.66 6.07 3.31
N GLU A 105 -19.92 6.47 3.36
CA GLU A 105 -21.06 5.55 3.54
C GLU A 105 -21.13 4.52 2.42
N VAL A 106 -21.09 4.97 1.16
CA VAL A 106 -21.12 4.08 -0.02
C VAL A 106 -19.94 3.11 -0.02
N HIS A 107 -18.72 3.57 0.32
CA HIS A 107 -17.56 2.68 0.38
C HIS A 107 -17.65 1.68 1.54
N LYS A 108 -18.16 2.08 2.70
CA LYS A 108 -18.46 1.16 3.81
C LYS A 108 -19.49 0.10 3.43
N GLU A 109 -20.57 0.49 2.76
CA GLU A 109 -21.59 -0.46 2.26
C GLU A 109 -21.02 -1.46 1.26
N ARG A 110 -20.17 -1.00 0.32
CA ARG A 110 -19.52 -1.88 -0.66
C ARG A 110 -18.55 -2.89 -0.02
N ALA A 111 -17.92 -2.52 1.09
CA ALA A 111 -16.95 -3.37 1.79
C ALA A 111 -17.60 -4.34 2.78
N ALA A 112 -18.71 -3.93 3.40
CA ALA A 112 -19.36 -4.68 4.48
C ALA A 112 -19.81 -6.08 4.03
N GLY A 113 -19.29 -7.12 4.72
CA GLY A 113 -19.57 -8.52 4.41
C GLY A 113 -18.90 -9.07 3.14
N HIS A 114 -18.03 -8.27 2.48
CA HIS A 114 -17.31 -8.66 1.28
C HIS A 114 -15.79 -8.74 1.47
N CYS A 115 -15.25 -8.25 2.58
CA CYS A 115 -13.82 -8.24 2.84
C CYS A 115 -13.35 -9.50 3.56
N SER A 116 -12.22 -10.07 3.11
CA SER A 116 -11.54 -11.20 3.74
C SER A 116 -10.45 -10.77 4.73
N CYS A 117 -10.00 -9.51 4.70
CA CYS A 117 -9.16 -8.88 5.71
C CYS A 117 -9.86 -7.65 6.28
N ASP A 118 -9.40 -7.17 7.44
CA ASP A 118 -9.92 -5.94 8.04
C ASP A 118 -9.62 -4.73 7.16
N TYR A 119 -10.45 -3.70 7.24
CA TYR A 119 -10.33 -2.55 6.35
C TYR A 119 -10.61 -1.22 7.03
N LYS A 120 -9.98 -0.19 6.51
CA LYS A 120 -10.14 1.22 6.86
C LYS A 120 -10.15 2.06 5.57
N PHE A 121 -10.45 3.35 5.69
CA PHE A 121 -10.50 4.23 4.52
C PHE A 121 -9.64 5.48 4.70
N HIS A 122 -8.92 5.84 3.62
CA HIS A 122 -8.50 7.21 3.37
C HIS A 122 -9.64 7.94 2.66
N MET A 123 -9.88 9.20 3.01
CA MET A 123 -10.84 10.03 2.27
C MET A 123 -10.10 10.88 1.23
N GLU A 124 -10.49 10.75 -0.04
CA GLU A 124 -9.97 11.58 -1.12
C GLU A 124 -10.61 12.97 -1.11
N LEU A 125 -9.76 14.01 -1.28
CA LEU A 125 -10.20 15.38 -1.49
C LEU A 125 -9.91 15.76 -2.96
N VAL A 126 -10.96 15.87 -3.75
CA VAL A 126 -10.91 16.22 -5.18
C VAL A 126 -11.41 17.64 -5.47
N GLU A 127 -11.87 18.31 -4.45
CA GLU A 127 -12.23 19.73 -4.40
C GLU A 127 -12.11 20.23 -2.96
N MET A 128 -11.98 21.53 -2.76
CA MET A 128 -12.00 22.15 -1.45
C MET A 128 -12.91 23.37 -1.45
N ASN A 129 -13.91 23.36 -0.57
CA ASN A 129 -14.89 24.44 -0.41
C ASN A 129 -15.47 24.38 1.02
N GLU A 130 -16.40 25.30 1.37
CA GLU A 130 -16.97 25.37 2.73
C GLU A 130 -17.79 24.12 3.10
N ASP A 131 -18.42 23.45 2.13
CA ASP A 131 -19.21 22.23 2.40
C ASP A 131 -18.26 21.07 2.73
N VAL A 132 -17.20 20.87 1.95
CA VAL A 132 -16.15 19.89 2.22
C VAL A 132 -15.51 20.15 3.58
N ALA A 133 -15.17 21.41 3.91
CA ALA A 133 -14.57 21.77 5.19
C ALA A 133 -15.47 21.38 6.39
N ARG A 134 -16.79 21.51 6.24
CA ARG A 134 -17.76 21.11 7.29
C ARG A 134 -17.88 19.60 7.47
N GLU A 135 -17.65 18.82 6.42
CA GLU A 135 -17.75 17.35 6.47
C GLU A 135 -16.46 16.67 6.99
N ILE A 136 -15.29 17.33 6.91
CA ILE A 136 -14.01 16.78 7.38
C ILE A 136 -14.10 16.25 8.84
N PRO A 137 -14.55 17.01 9.85
CA PRO A 137 -14.69 16.48 11.20
C PRO A 137 -15.66 15.28 11.30
N GLN A 138 -16.73 15.29 10.51
CA GLN A 138 -17.75 14.24 10.53
C GLN A 138 -17.20 12.89 10.04
N VAL A 139 -16.44 12.90 8.93
CA VAL A 139 -15.82 11.67 8.42
C VAL A 139 -14.70 11.17 9.35
N VAL A 140 -14.01 12.09 10.06
CA VAL A 140 -13.02 11.69 11.09
C VAL A 140 -13.72 11.03 12.28
N GLU A 141 -14.83 11.56 12.78
CA GLU A 141 -15.65 10.92 13.81
C GLU A 141 -16.18 9.55 13.36
N ALA A 142 -16.42 9.38 12.06
CA ALA A 142 -16.85 8.12 11.46
C ALA A 142 -15.68 7.12 11.21
N GLY A 143 -14.44 7.44 11.65
CA GLY A 143 -13.29 6.54 11.64
C GLY A 143 -12.21 6.83 10.58
N VAL A 144 -12.34 7.88 9.76
CA VAL A 144 -11.29 8.29 8.83
C VAL A 144 -10.14 8.94 9.60
N SER A 145 -8.92 8.41 9.46
CA SER A 145 -7.73 8.96 10.14
C SER A 145 -6.76 9.65 9.17
N SER A 146 -7.10 9.70 7.89
CA SER A 146 -6.22 10.26 6.85
C SER A 146 -6.97 10.71 5.62
N PHE A 147 -6.46 11.75 4.98
CA PHE A 147 -6.97 12.33 3.74
C PHE A 147 -5.93 12.25 2.64
N LYS A 148 -6.39 12.12 1.39
CA LYS A 148 -5.54 12.12 0.20
C LYS A 148 -5.86 13.31 -0.68
N VAL A 149 -4.84 14.10 -1.02
CA VAL A 149 -4.90 15.16 -2.03
C VAL A 149 -4.04 14.79 -3.25
N TYR A 150 -4.30 15.43 -4.37
CA TYR A 150 -3.62 15.18 -5.62
C TYR A 150 -3.05 16.47 -6.19
N LEU A 151 -1.78 16.46 -6.59
CA LEU A 151 -1.11 17.56 -7.31
C LEU A 151 -1.09 17.32 -8.82
N ALA A 152 -1.61 16.19 -9.27
CA ALA A 152 -1.78 15.81 -10.67
C ALA A 152 -3.23 15.39 -10.95
N TYR A 153 -3.50 15.02 -12.19
CA TYR A 153 -4.82 14.66 -12.72
C TYR A 153 -5.78 15.85 -12.90
N GLY A 154 -6.94 15.59 -13.53
CA GLY A 154 -7.96 16.61 -13.81
C GLY A 154 -8.71 17.11 -12.58
N PHE A 155 -8.59 16.43 -11.45
CA PHE A 155 -9.19 16.78 -10.16
C PHE A 155 -8.13 17.19 -9.12
N ARG A 156 -6.92 17.60 -9.58
CA ARG A 156 -5.88 18.12 -8.69
C ARG A 156 -6.32 19.40 -7.99
N LEU A 157 -5.89 19.54 -6.75
CA LEU A 157 -6.11 20.78 -6.00
C LEU A 157 -5.02 21.80 -6.31
N THR A 158 -5.38 23.07 -6.27
CA THR A 158 -4.44 24.19 -6.30
C THR A 158 -3.71 24.31 -4.95
N ASP A 159 -2.58 25.01 -4.92
CA ASP A 159 -1.83 25.24 -3.67
C ASP A 159 -2.71 25.91 -2.60
N ARG A 160 -3.63 26.79 -3.01
CA ARG A 160 -4.57 27.43 -2.10
C ARG A 160 -5.57 26.43 -1.52
N GLU A 161 -6.13 25.54 -2.33
CA GLU A 161 -7.06 24.51 -1.88
C GLU A 161 -6.37 23.49 -0.99
N ILE A 162 -5.10 23.12 -1.27
CA ILE A 162 -4.29 22.24 -0.39
C ILE A 162 -4.06 22.90 0.96
N TYR A 163 -3.72 24.20 0.97
CA TYR A 163 -3.57 24.97 2.20
C TYR A 163 -4.86 24.97 3.03
N ASP A 164 -6.00 25.29 2.40
CA ASP A 164 -7.31 25.31 3.05
C ASP A 164 -7.72 23.91 3.56
N ALA A 165 -7.40 22.84 2.81
CA ALA A 165 -7.65 21.46 3.21
C ALA A 165 -6.84 21.09 4.47
N ILE A 166 -5.53 21.38 4.51
CA ILE A 166 -4.69 21.12 5.67
C ILE A 166 -5.16 21.94 6.87
N GLU A 167 -5.54 23.21 6.67
CA GLU A 167 -6.05 24.08 7.75
C GLU A 167 -7.35 23.50 8.35
N ALA A 168 -8.26 22.99 7.52
CA ALA A 168 -9.51 22.34 7.97
C ALA A 168 -9.27 20.98 8.66
N ILE A 169 -8.28 20.19 8.20
CA ILE A 169 -7.95 18.89 8.78
C ILE A 169 -7.16 19.00 10.08
N LYS A 170 -6.28 19.99 10.21
CA LYS A 170 -5.37 20.17 11.36
C LYS A 170 -6.03 20.05 12.73
N PRO A 171 -7.24 20.62 13.01
CA PRO A 171 -7.89 20.46 14.31
C PRO A 171 -8.30 19.02 14.64
N THR A 172 -8.45 18.15 13.64
CA THR A 172 -8.86 16.75 13.82
C THR A 172 -7.69 15.82 14.13
N GLY A 173 -6.46 16.25 13.84
CA GLY A 173 -5.26 15.43 13.99
C GLY A 173 -5.08 14.35 12.90
N ALA A 174 -5.96 14.29 11.90
CA ALA A 174 -5.88 13.30 10.82
C ALA A 174 -4.72 13.60 9.86
N LEU A 175 -4.06 12.56 9.35
CA LEU A 175 -2.93 12.71 8.44
C LEU A 175 -3.39 13.22 7.06
N VAL A 176 -2.55 14.03 6.40
CA VAL A 176 -2.75 14.43 5.01
C VAL A 176 -1.65 13.83 4.14
N GLY A 177 -2.04 12.97 3.21
CA GLY A 177 -1.15 12.39 2.19
C GLY A 177 -1.38 13.01 0.82
N ALA A 178 -0.35 12.99 -0.03
CA ALA A 178 -0.45 13.52 -1.38
C ALA A 178 0.18 12.64 -2.44
N HIS A 179 -0.51 12.52 -3.60
CA HIS A 179 0.12 12.13 -4.85
C HIS A 179 0.92 13.31 -5.38
N CYS A 180 2.24 13.20 -5.34
CA CYS A 180 3.15 14.28 -5.64
C CYS A 180 3.76 14.15 -7.04
N GLU A 181 3.04 14.60 -8.06
CA GLU A 181 3.56 14.89 -9.40
C GLU A 181 3.01 16.26 -9.86
N ASN A 182 3.81 17.06 -10.57
CA ASN A 182 3.37 18.37 -11.09
C ASN A 182 2.43 18.19 -12.29
N GLY A 183 1.12 18.26 -12.05
CA GLY A 183 0.09 18.02 -13.08
C GLY A 183 0.12 18.99 -14.24
N ASP A 184 0.46 20.27 -14.03
CA ASP A 184 0.52 21.27 -15.11
C ASP A 184 1.65 20.97 -16.09
N LEU A 185 2.81 20.53 -15.57
CA LEU A 185 3.92 20.12 -16.43
C LEU A 185 3.62 18.78 -17.15
N ILE A 186 2.95 17.84 -16.50
CA ILE A 186 2.51 16.59 -17.13
C ILE A 186 1.58 16.92 -18.30
N ASP A 187 0.57 17.77 -18.10
CA ASP A 187 -0.38 18.17 -19.15
C ASP A 187 0.31 18.82 -20.33
N ALA A 188 1.31 19.70 -20.09
CA ALA A 188 2.11 20.33 -21.12
C ALA A 188 2.94 19.31 -21.92
N LEU A 189 3.65 18.39 -21.21
CA LEU A 189 4.47 17.36 -21.85
C LEU A 189 3.62 16.36 -22.65
N VAL A 190 2.46 15.96 -22.13
CA VAL A 190 1.49 15.12 -22.85
C VAL A 190 0.98 15.83 -24.10
N ALA A 191 0.63 17.12 -24.02
CA ALA A 191 0.19 17.90 -25.18
C ALA A 191 1.27 17.98 -26.26
N ASP A 192 2.55 18.14 -25.89
CA ASP A 192 3.66 18.15 -26.84
C ASP A 192 3.87 16.78 -27.50
N LYS A 193 3.77 15.69 -26.75
CA LYS A 193 3.84 14.34 -27.32
C LYS A 193 2.69 14.08 -28.31
N ARG A 194 1.48 14.50 -28.00
CA ARG A 194 0.33 14.41 -28.90
C ARG A 194 0.55 15.20 -30.20
N LYS A 195 1.07 16.43 -30.13
CA LYS A 195 1.39 17.24 -31.30
C LYS A 195 2.41 16.59 -32.24
N ARG A 196 3.35 15.80 -31.67
CA ARG A 196 4.39 15.10 -32.44
C ARG A 196 3.95 13.72 -32.91
N GLY A 197 2.78 13.23 -32.48
CA GLY A 197 2.32 11.86 -32.74
C GLY A 197 3.13 10.78 -32.00
N GLU A 198 3.83 11.15 -30.93
CA GLU A 198 4.66 10.26 -30.09
C GLU A 198 3.79 9.65 -28.99
N LEU A 199 2.92 8.69 -29.36
CA LEU A 199 1.90 8.13 -28.46
C LEU A 199 2.19 6.69 -27.99
N ASP A 200 3.31 6.12 -28.38
CA ASP A 200 3.75 4.81 -27.92
C ASP A 200 3.96 4.79 -26.40
N VAL A 201 3.77 3.62 -25.77
CA VAL A 201 3.85 3.46 -24.32
C VAL A 201 5.20 3.86 -23.73
N GLY A 202 6.30 3.75 -24.48
CA GLY A 202 7.63 4.23 -24.07
C GLY A 202 7.70 5.75 -23.81
N ASN A 203 6.71 6.53 -24.26
CA ASN A 203 6.61 7.96 -23.97
C ASN A 203 5.92 8.26 -22.63
N HIS A 204 5.28 7.28 -22.00
CA HIS A 204 4.62 7.48 -20.71
C HIS A 204 5.60 8.01 -19.62
N PRO A 205 6.74 7.38 -19.32
CA PRO A 205 7.66 7.91 -18.33
C PRO A 205 8.31 9.25 -18.73
N LEU A 206 8.42 9.54 -20.02
CA LEU A 206 8.97 10.80 -20.52
C LEU A 206 8.06 12.01 -20.27
N THR A 207 6.78 11.80 -20.05
CA THR A 207 5.83 12.85 -19.64
C THR A 207 5.74 12.99 -18.12
N ARG A 208 6.43 12.15 -17.36
CA ARG A 208 6.44 12.11 -15.89
C ARG A 208 7.86 11.94 -15.34
N PRO A 209 8.84 12.80 -15.76
CA PRO A 209 10.22 12.66 -15.29
C PRO A 209 10.34 12.85 -13.77
N ALA A 210 11.38 12.30 -13.15
CA ALA A 210 11.60 12.32 -11.70
C ALA A 210 11.57 13.73 -11.08
N MET A 211 12.07 14.74 -11.80
CA MET A 211 12.04 16.13 -11.36
C MET A 211 10.62 16.68 -11.10
N ILE A 212 9.60 16.14 -11.77
CA ILE A 212 8.18 16.52 -11.56
C ILE A 212 7.68 16.00 -10.21
N GLU A 213 8.12 14.80 -9.80
CA GLU A 213 7.83 14.24 -8.49
C GLU A 213 8.54 15.04 -7.39
N SER A 214 9.85 15.27 -7.54
CA SER A 214 10.66 16.03 -6.58
C SER A 214 10.12 17.45 -6.35
N GLU A 215 9.77 18.17 -7.42
CA GLU A 215 9.16 19.52 -7.31
C GLU A 215 7.85 19.49 -6.53
N ALA A 216 6.98 18.53 -6.84
CA ALA A 216 5.68 18.41 -6.16
C ALA A 216 5.83 18.01 -4.68
N ILE A 217 6.79 17.15 -4.34
CA ILE A 217 7.15 16.82 -2.96
C ILE A 217 7.55 18.07 -2.19
N LYS A 218 8.47 18.87 -2.75
CA LYS A 218 8.89 20.14 -2.16
C LYS A 218 7.72 21.08 -1.92
N ARG A 219 6.89 21.29 -2.94
CA ARG A 219 5.74 22.19 -2.88
C ARG A 219 4.75 21.77 -1.81
N PHE A 220 4.37 20.50 -1.75
CA PHE A 220 3.44 19.98 -0.74
C PHE A 220 4.03 20.07 0.67
N SER A 221 5.29 19.69 0.84
CA SER A 221 6.01 19.79 2.12
C SER A 221 6.11 21.24 2.60
N THR A 222 6.34 22.20 1.70
CA THR A 222 6.36 23.64 2.01
C THR A 222 5.01 24.13 2.51
N ILE A 223 3.90 23.68 1.92
CA ILE A 223 2.54 24.06 2.37
C ILE A 223 2.29 23.48 3.78
N GLY A 224 2.62 22.20 4.01
CA GLY A 224 2.53 21.59 5.35
C GLY A 224 3.36 22.33 6.40
N ALA A 225 4.59 22.70 6.04
CA ALA A 225 5.50 23.44 6.93
C ALA A 225 4.97 24.84 7.27
N ALA A 226 4.37 25.56 6.30
CA ALA A 226 3.74 26.85 6.51
C ALA A 226 2.60 26.79 7.53
N LEU A 227 1.94 25.65 7.67
CA LEU A 227 0.89 25.38 8.64
C LEU A 227 1.40 24.66 9.91
N GLU A 228 2.73 24.39 10.00
CA GLU A 228 3.34 23.59 11.09
C GLU A 228 2.67 22.21 11.25
N TYR A 229 2.22 21.60 10.12
CA TYR A 229 1.49 20.36 10.12
C TYR A 229 2.24 19.23 9.39
N PRO A 230 2.21 17.99 9.94
CA PRO A 230 2.87 16.86 9.29
C PRO A 230 2.15 16.47 8.00
N VAL A 231 2.94 16.09 6.99
CA VAL A 231 2.43 15.60 5.70
C VAL A 231 3.04 14.25 5.34
N HIS A 232 2.34 13.52 4.47
CA HIS A 232 2.76 12.20 4.01
C HIS A 232 2.87 12.15 2.48
N ILE A 233 4.02 11.74 1.98
CA ILE A 233 4.24 11.54 0.55
C ILE A 233 4.01 10.07 0.23
N VAL A 234 2.95 9.75 -0.52
CA VAL A 234 2.66 8.36 -0.89
C VAL A 234 3.53 7.94 -2.08
N HIS A 235 3.75 6.65 -2.26
CA HIS A 235 4.37 5.98 -3.43
C HIS A 235 5.57 6.74 -4.07
N VAL A 236 6.53 7.24 -3.27
CA VAL A 236 7.77 7.84 -3.81
C VAL A 236 8.47 6.84 -4.71
N SER A 237 8.75 7.23 -5.95
CA SER A 237 9.19 6.35 -7.00
C SER A 237 10.64 6.57 -7.47
N SER A 238 11.24 7.73 -7.16
CA SER A 238 12.51 8.15 -7.72
C SER A 238 13.56 8.53 -6.69
N LYS A 239 14.84 8.51 -7.12
CA LYS A 239 15.97 9.03 -6.36
C LYS A 239 15.78 10.51 -6.02
N GLU A 240 15.42 11.33 -7.01
CA GLU A 240 15.18 12.76 -6.80
C GLU A 240 14.06 13.00 -5.79
N GLY A 241 13.01 12.16 -5.81
CA GLY A 241 11.89 12.23 -4.86
C GLY A 241 12.35 11.98 -3.42
N ILE A 242 13.08 10.89 -3.17
CA ILE A 242 13.55 10.60 -1.79
C ILE A 242 14.62 11.58 -1.33
N GLU A 243 15.49 12.07 -2.21
CA GLU A 243 16.45 13.14 -1.88
C GLU A 243 15.74 14.43 -1.46
N GLU A 244 14.61 14.76 -2.09
CA GLU A 244 13.81 15.92 -1.68
C GLU A 244 13.12 15.71 -0.32
N VAL A 245 12.58 14.52 -0.05
CA VAL A 245 12.04 14.18 1.29
C VAL A 245 13.12 14.37 2.37
N ILE A 246 14.35 13.91 2.12
CA ILE A 246 15.48 14.09 3.06
C ILE A 246 15.75 15.57 3.28
N ARG A 247 15.83 16.36 2.20
CA ARG A 247 16.08 17.81 2.27
C ARG A 247 15.02 18.53 3.10
N GLU A 248 13.74 18.20 2.89
CA GLU A 248 12.64 18.79 3.65
C GLU A 248 12.72 18.44 5.14
N ARG A 249 13.12 17.22 5.49
CA ARG A 249 13.37 16.81 6.88
C ARG A 249 14.57 17.54 7.51
N ASP A 250 15.65 17.74 6.73
CA ASP A 250 16.83 18.49 7.18
C ASP A 250 16.50 19.97 7.47
N LEU A 251 15.48 20.53 6.78
CA LEU A 251 14.91 21.85 7.08
C LEU A 251 14.01 21.85 8.34
N GLY A 252 13.76 20.70 8.95
CA GLY A 252 12.91 20.56 10.14
C GLY A 252 11.42 20.35 9.81
N HIS A 253 11.05 20.15 8.55
CA HIS A 253 9.67 19.89 8.15
C HIS A 253 9.27 18.45 8.53
N LYS A 254 8.02 18.27 8.98
CA LYS A 254 7.49 16.97 9.41
C LYS A 254 6.94 16.19 8.22
N VAL A 255 7.81 15.52 7.50
CA VAL A 255 7.48 14.75 6.29
C VAL A 255 7.68 13.28 6.55
N THR A 256 6.64 12.46 6.33
CA THR A 256 6.70 11.00 6.25
C THR A 256 6.53 10.57 4.80
N CYS A 257 6.97 9.36 4.44
CA CYS A 257 6.83 8.89 3.07
C CYS A 257 6.66 7.37 2.98
N GLU A 258 6.08 6.97 1.87
CA GLU A 258 5.81 5.61 1.44
C GLU A 258 6.49 5.33 0.11
N THR A 259 6.84 4.07 -0.15
CA THR A 259 7.14 3.57 -1.50
C THR A 259 6.40 2.26 -1.75
N CYS A 260 6.57 1.67 -2.95
CA CYS A 260 5.89 0.44 -3.34
C CYS A 260 6.88 -0.60 -3.89
N PRO A 261 6.59 -1.92 -3.77
CA PRO A 261 7.48 -2.98 -4.21
C PRO A 261 7.85 -2.91 -5.69
N GLN A 262 6.93 -2.46 -6.56
CA GLN A 262 7.18 -2.33 -7.99
C GLN A 262 8.37 -1.42 -8.30
N TYR A 263 8.58 -0.36 -7.53
CA TYR A 263 9.73 0.54 -7.69
C TYR A 263 11.05 -0.06 -7.17
N LEU A 264 11.00 -1.22 -6.52
CA LEU A 264 12.19 -1.91 -6.01
C LEU A 264 12.69 -3.01 -6.97
N VAL A 265 11.81 -3.55 -7.84
CA VAL A 265 12.14 -4.73 -8.67
C VAL A 265 11.85 -4.54 -10.15
N LEU A 266 11.06 -3.53 -10.54
CA LEU A 266 10.73 -3.22 -11.93
C LEU A 266 11.36 -1.89 -12.32
N ASP A 267 11.77 -1.76 -13.60
CA ASP A 267 12.35 -0.54 -14.14
C ASP A 267 11.70 -0.14 -15.47
N GLU A 268 12.05 1.05 -15.99
CA GLU A 268 11.46 1.63 -17.19
C GLU A 268 11.68 0.81 -18.47
N SER A 269 12.60 -0.17 -18.48
CA SER A 269 12.78 -1.07 -19.63
C SER A 269 11.52 -1.88 -19.94
N ARG A 270 10.65 -2.07 -18.94
CA ARG A 270 9.36 -2.74 -19.10
C ARG A 270 8.44 -2.06 -20.12
N TYR A 271 8.55 -0.75 -20.30
CA TYR A 271 7.76 -0.04 -21.32
C TYR A 271 8.18 -0.38 -22.76
N ASN A 272 9.37 -0.96 -22.96
CA ASN A 272 9.91 -1.31 -24.28
C ASN A 272 9.75 -2.80 -24.62
N LEU A 273 8.94 -3.54 -23.86
CA LEU A 273 8.65 -4.93 -24.15
C LEU A 273 7.90 -5.09 -25.50
N PRO A 274 8.18 -6.16 -26.26
CA PRO A 274 7.50 -6.41 -27.55
C PRO A 274 6.01 -6.68 -27.37
N ASP A 275 5.27 -6.74 -28.49
CA ASP A 275 3.87 -7.15 -28.57
C ASP A 275 2.92 -6.36 -27.64
N PHE A 276 3.24 -5.09 -27.42
CA PHE A 276 2.52 -4.19 -26.50
C PHE A 276 2.51 -4.62 -25.03
N GLU A 277 3.35 -5.57 -24.63
CA GLU A 277 3.46 -6.02 -23.24
C GLU A 277 3.78 -4.87 -22.27
N GLY A 278 4.46 -3.83 -22.75
CA GLY A 278 4.78 -2.63 -21.97
C GLY A 278 3.57 -1.89 -21.41
N VAL A 279 2.37 -2.02 -22.02
CA VAL A 279 1.16 -1.36 -21.52
C VAL A 279 0.68 -1.91 -20.17
N LYS A 280 1.08 -3.14 -19.82
CA LYS A 280 0.82 -3.75 -18.50
C LYS A 280 1.35 -2.86 -17.37
N TYR A 281 2.48 -2.17 -17.60
CA TYR A 281 3.22 -1.44 -16.59
C TYR A 281 2.86 0.06 -16.51
N VAL A 282 1.87 0.52 -17.28
CA VAL A 282 1.41 1.92 -17.19
C VAL A 282 0.73 2.14 -15.85
N MET A 283 1.35 3.02 -15.04
CA MET A 283 0.90 3.46 -13.71
C MET A 283 1.50 4.84 -13.40
N SER A 284 1.05 5.49 -12.35
CA SER A 284 1.53 6.83 -11.94
C SER A 284 1.78 6.87 -10.43
N PRO A 285 3.02 7.22 -10.01
CA PRO A 285 4.21 7.52 -10.82
C PRO A 285 4.67 6.35 -11.68
N PRO A 286 5.37 6.60 -12.83
CA PRO A 286 5.83 5.52 -13.69
C PRO A 286 7.02 4.77 -13.09
N LEU A 287 7.32 3.58 -13.65
CA LEU A 287 8.58 2.89 -13.37
C LEU A 287 9.77 3.78 -13.76
N ARG A 288 10.82 3.71 -12.97
CA ARG A 288 12.03 4.52 -13.07
C ARG A 288 13.25 3.71 -13.49
N THR A 289 14.42 4.31 -13.41
CA THR A 289 15.68 3.67 -13.72
C THR A 289 16.16 2.70 -12.64
N ILE A 290 17.13 1.84 -12.95
CA ILE A 290 17.81 0.98 -11.98
C ILE A 290 18.50 1.82 -10.88
N GLN A 291 18.99 3.02 -11.21
CA GLN A 291 19.60 3.92 -10.23
C GLN A 291 18.58 4.42 -9.21
N ASP A 292 17.34 4.68 -9.64
CA ASP A 292 16.24 5.02 -8.73
C ASP A 292 15.91 3.85 -7.80
N GLN A 293 15.82 2.62 -8.32
CA GLN A 293 15.63 1.42 -7.49
C GLN A 293 16.70 1.31 -6.40
N MET A 294 17.97 1.47 -6.76
CA MET A 294 19.07 1.39 -5.81
C MET A 294 18.97 2.47 -4.73
N ALA A 295 18.59 3.69 -5.10
CA ALA A 295 18.41 4.78 -4.15
C ALA A 295 17.26 4.50 -3.17
N LEU A 296 16.12 3.98 -3.64
CA LEU A 296 14.99 3.63 -2.79
C LEU A 296 15.31 2.47 -1.85
N LYS A 297 15.98 1.41 -2.33
CA LYS A 297 16.45 0.29 -1.49
C LYS A 297 17.37 0.79 -0.37
N ASN A 298 18.35 1.63 -0.71
CA ASN A 298 19.26 2.22 0.28
C ASN A 298 18.50 3.09 1.29
N ALA A 299 17.53 3.88 0.84
CA ALA A 299 16.72 4.72 1.71
C ALA A 299 15.86 3.90 2.69
N LEU A 300 15.28 2.76 2.22
CA LEU A 300 14.54 1.82 3.06
C LEU A 300 15.43 1.21 4.14
N VAL A 301 16.61 0.70 3.77
CA VAL A 301 17.56 0.10 4.73
C VAL A 301 18.02 1.11 5.76
N ASN A 302 18.10 2.40 5.41
CA ASN A 302 18.46 3.49 6.33
C ASN A 302 17.26 4.06 7.11
N GLY A 303 16.07 3.44 7.04
CA GLY A 303 14.90 3.82 7.82
C GLY A 303 14.24 5.14 7.40
N LEU A 304 14.46 5.57 6.16
CA LEU A 304 13.91 6.84 5.66
C LEU A 304 12.43 6.74 5.28
N PHE A 305 11.92 5.56 4.97
CA PHE A 305 10.51 5.31 4.69
C PHE A 305 9.78 4.85 5.95
N GLN A 306 8.50 5.21 6.03
CA GLN A 306 7.62 4.76 7.11
C GLN A 306 6.82 3.54 6.70
N THR A 307 6.36 3.47 5.45
CA THR A 307 5.48 2.39 4.99
C THR A 307 5.87 1.89 3.59
N ILE A 308 5.40 0.67 3.28
CA ILE A 308 5.41 0.10 1.93
C ILE A 308 3.96 -0.28 1.59
N GLY A 309 3.33 0.50 0.70
CA GLY A 309 2.01 0.22 0.15
C GLY A 309 2.08 -0.58 -1.13
N SER A 310 0.99 -1.24 -1.54
CA SER A 310 0.93 -1.90 -2.85
C SER A 310 0.65 -0.93 -3.98
N ASP A 311 -0.14 0.10 -3.71
CA ASP A 311 -0.81 0.92 -4.71
C ASP A 311 -1.59 0.06 -5.71
N HIS A 312 -2.24 -1.00 -5.18
CA HIS A 312 -3.01 -1.93 -5.99
C HIS A 312 -4.17 -1.22 -6.66
N CYS A 313 -4.06 -1.10 -7.97
CA CYS A 313 -5.06 -0.49 -8.83
C CYS A 313 -5.14 -1.32 -10.12
N SER A 314 -5.85 -2.45 -10.05
CA SER A 314 -5.82 -3.49 -11.08
C SER A 314 -6.72 -3.17 -12.27
N PHE A 315 -6.15 -3.26 -13.47
CA PHE A 315 -6.90 -3.23 -14.73
C PHE A 315 -6.50 -4.44 -15.57
N THR A 316 -7.46 -5.01 -16.32
CA THR A 316 -7.13 -6.13 -17.19
C THR A 316 -6.25 -5.70 -18.37
N PHE A 317 -5.32 -6.57 -18.76
CA PHE A 317 -4.47 -6.33 -19.92
C PHE A 317 -5.28 -6.37 -21.22
N ASN A 318 -5.98 -7.51 -21.48
CA ASN A 318 -6.65 -7.74 -22.76
C ASN A 318 -7.84 -6.81 -22.99
N ASP A 319 -8.70 -6.63 -21.97
CA ASP A 319 -9.98 -5.92 -22.15
C ASP A 319 -9.90 -4.42 -21.87
N GLN A 320 -8.87 -3.95 -21.16
CA GLN A 320 -8.77 -2.54 -20.79
C GLN A 320 -7.49 -1.91 -21.34
N LYS A 321 -6.29 -2.30 -20.88
CA LYS A 321 -5.03 -1.62 -21.24
C LYS A 321 -4.70 -1.77 -22.73
N LEU A 322 -4.82 -2.98 -23.29
CA LEU A 322 -4.45 -3.27 -24.68
C LEU A 322 -5.36 -2.57 -25.70
N LYS A 323 -6.59 -2.22 -25.34
CA LYS A 323 -7.49 -1.43 -26.21
C LYS A 323 -6.93 -0.07 -26.58
N SER A 324 -6.15 0.52 -25.69
CA SER A 324 -5.51 1.85 -25.87
C SER A 324 -4.02 1.74 -26.20
N ARG A 325 -3.51 0.60 -26.63
CA ARG A 325 -2.07 0.32 -26.84
C ARG A 325 -1.33 1.29 -27.76
N HIS A 326 -2.04 2.02 -28.62
CA HIS A 326 -1.46 2.99 -29.54
C HIS A 326 -1.52 4.45 -29.03
N ASP A 327 -2.05 4.66 -27.81
CA ASP A 327 -2.13 5.99 -27.19
C ASP A 327 -1.98 5.83 -25.66
N PHE A 328 -0.74 6.02 -25.18
CA PHE A 328 -0.43 5.84 -23.75
C PHE A 328 -1.27 6.76 -22.85
N THR A 329 -1.76 7.88 -23.36
CA THR A 329 -2.56 8.83 -22.59
C THR A 329 -3.98 8.36 -22.30
N ARG A 330 -4.38 7.22 -22.88
CA ARG A 330 -5.70 6.59 -22.75
C ARG A 330 -5.62 5.20 -22.10
N ILE A 331 -4.41 4.74 -21.75
CA ILE A 331 -4.23 3.47 -21.02
C ILE A 331 -4.61 3.73 -19.55
N PRO A 332 -5.53 2.94 -18.97
CA PRO A 332 -5.82 3.08 -17.55
C PRO A 332 -4.56 2.80 -16.72
N GLY A 333 -4.20 3.79 -15.87
CA GLY A 333 -2.98 3.76 -15.06
C GLY A 333 -3.21 3.00 -13.76
N GLY A 334 -2.40 2.00 -13.49
CA GLY A 334 -2.41 1.16 -12.29
C GLY A 334 -2.06 -0.30 -12.61
N ILE A 335 -1.63 -1.03 -11.59
CA ILE A 335 -1.22 -2.44 -11.66
C ILE A 335 -1.76 -3.22 -10.46
N PRO A 336 -1.98 -4.54 -10.55
CA PRO A 336 -2.22 -5.38 -9.37
C PRO A 336 -0.93 -5.55 -8.56
N GLY A 337 -1.01 -5.90 -7.27
CA GLY A 337 0.19 -6.14 -6.45
C GLY A 337 -0.08 -6.34 -4.96
N ALA A 338 -1.34 -6.35 -4.49
CA ALA A 338 -1.67 -6.50 -3.07
C ALA A 338 -1.21 -7.87 -2.51
N GLU A 339 -1.32 -8.94 -3.30
CA GLU A 339 -0.90 -10.29 -2.91
C GLU A 339 0.63 -10.39 -2.81
N GLU A 340 1.35 -9.87 -3.80
CA GLU A 340 2.79 -10.00 -3.90
C GLU A 340 3.55 -8.97 -3.04
N ARG A 341 2.89 -7.91 -2.57
CA ARG A 341 3.50 -6.80 -1.83
C ARG A 341 4.43 -7.26 -0.71
N GLY A 342 3.89 -8.08 0.19
CA GLY A 342 4.61 -8.53 1.39
C GLY A 342 5.85 -9.35 1.04
N ILE A 343 5.71 -10.32 0.14
CA ILE A 343 6.79 -11.25 -0.16
C ILE A 343 7.86 -10.66 -1.07
N VAL A 344 7.49 -9.80 -2.03
CA VAL A 344 8.47 -9.08 -2.87
C VAL A 344 9.29 -8.11 -2.01
N ALA A 345 8.63 -7.34 -1.13
CA ALA A 345 9.34 -6.46 -0.21
C ALA A 345 10.23 -7.23 0.77
N TYR A 346 9.76 -8.39 1.30
CA TYR A 346 10.54 -9.26 2.17
C TYR A 346 11.80 -9.76 1.47
N ASP A 347 11.68 -10.33 0.28
CA ASP A 347 12.82 -10.88 -0.44
C ASP A 347 13.86 -9.80 -0.76
N VAL A 348 13.41 -8.65 -1.28
CA VAL A 348 14.32 -7.53 -1.60
C VAL A 348 15.03 -7.00 -0.36
N LEU A 349 14.29 -6.72 0.71
CA LEU A 349 14.85 -6.00 1.85
C LEU A 349 15.57 -6.93 2.82
N VAL A 350 14.97 -8.08 3.17
CA VAL A 350 15.55 -9.00 4.16
C VAL A 350 16.62 -9.88 3.53
N ASN A 351 16.33 -10.53 2.39
CA ASN A 351 17.28 -11.48 1.80
C ASN A 351 18.36 -10.79 0.97
N GLN A 352 18.01 -9.83 0.10
CA GLN A 352 18.98 -9.21 -0.81
C GLN A 352 19.72 -8.02 -0.18
N CYS A 353 19.02 -7.19 0.61
CA CYS A 353 19.60 -5.98 1.23
C CYS A 353 20.04 -6.20 2.69
N ASN A 354 19.86 -7.40 3.27
CA ASN A 354 20.22 -7.74 4.66
C ASN A 354 19.56 -6.85 5.72
N MET A 355 18.37 -6.34 5.47
CA MET A 355 17.55 -5.65 6.48
C MET A 355 17.15 -6.65 7.58
N SER A 356 17.12 -6.21 8.84
CA SER A 356 16.61 -7.07 9.91
C SER A 356 15.12 -7.34 9.72
N ALA A 357 14.64 -8.55 10.10
CA ALA A 357 13.21 -8.84 10.07
C ALA A 357 12.40 -7.91 10.98
N VAL A 358 13.00 -7.38 12.04
CA VAL A 358 12.38 -6.36 12.91
C VAL A 358 12.16 -5.05 12.16
N ASP A 359 13.14 -4.56 11.41
CA ASP A 359 12.99 -3.31 10.65
C ASP A 359 12.04 -3.50 9.46
N PHE A 360 12.05 -4.66 8.81
CA PHE A 360 11.05 -5.02 7.80
C PHE A 360 9.63 -5.01 8.39
N MET A 361 9.42 -5.65 9.55
CA MET A 361 8.13 -5.68 10.25
C MET A 361 7.61 -4.26 10.54
N LYS A 362 8.50 -3.32 10.90
CA LYS A 362 8.09 -1.92 11.11
C LYS A 362 7.47 -1.32 9.85
N LEU A 363 8.05 -1.58 8.67
CA LEU A 363 7.58 -1.02 7.40
C LEU A 363 6.22 -1.57 6.95
N VAL A 364 5.95 -2.84 7.24
CA VAL A 364 4.77 -3.55 6.72
C VAL A 364 3.65 -3.76 7.75
N SER A 365 3.90 -3.48 9.05
CA SER A 365 2.92 -3.71 10.11
C SER A 365 2.91 -2.58 11.16
N GLU A 366 4.01 -2.31 11.87
CA GLU A 366 4.01 -1.42 13.03
C GLU A 366 3.83 0.05 12.64
N ASN A 367 4.63 0.55 11.68
CA ASN A 367 4.55 1.95 11.28
C ASN A 367 3.22 2.30 10.61
N PRO A 368 2.66 1.51 9.65
CA PRO A 368 1.33 1.80 9.14
C PRO A 368 0.27 1.76 10.25
N ALA A 369 0.36 0.83 11.23
CA ALA A 369 -0.54 0.83 12.37
C ALA A 369 -0.46 2.12 13.20
N LYS A 370 0.77 2.62 13.47
CA LYS A 370 0.98 3.88 14.21
C LYS A 370 0.52 5.08 13.41
N LEU A 371 0.86 5.14 12.11
CA LEU A 371 0.59 6.30 11.26
C LEU A 371 -0.92 6.52 11.08
N TYR A 372 -1.69 5.43 11.03
CA TYR A 372 -3.12 5.45 10.75
C TYR A 372 -4.01 5.11 11.95
N GLY A 373 -3.45 5.17 13.18
CA GLY A 373 -4.21 5.11 14.42
C GLY A 373 -4.73 3.73 14.81
N MET A 374 -4.11 2.65 14.33
CA MET A 374 -4.49 1.26 14.65
C MET A 374 -3.63 0.61 15.75
N TYR A 375 -2.46 1.22 16.06
CA TYR A 375 -1.55 0.71 17.08
C TYR A 375 -2.04 1.07 18.50
N PRO A 376 -1.92 0.20 19.52
CA PRO A 376 -1.29 -1.12 19.52
C PRO A 376 -2.27 -2.28 19.27
N LYS A 377 -3.53 -1.99 18.90
CA LYS A 377 -4.52 -3.04 18.60
C LYS A 377 -4.02 -3.95 17.48
N LYS A 378 -3.41 -3.35 16.42
CA LYS A 378 -2.79 -4.03 15.28
C LYS A 378 -1.32 -3.63 15.12
N GLY A 379 -0.58 -4.38 14.30
CA GLY A 379 0.81 -4.05 13.93
C GLY A 379 1.87 -4.47 14.93
N THR A 380 1.54 -5.29 15.93
CA THR A 380 2.51 -5.77 16.92
C THR A 380 2.14 -7.15 17.46
N LEU A 381 3.14 -7.95 17.80
CA LEU A 381 2.98 -9.14 18.64
C LEU A 381 3.11 -8.73 20.11
N SER A 382 2.02 -8.31 20.72
CA SER A 382 1.97 -7.92 22.12
C SER A 382 0.75 -8.53 22.81
N ILE A 383 0.86 -8.85 24.09
CA ILE A 383 -0.29 -9.35 24.86
C ILE A 383 -1.39 -8.30 24.86
N GLY A 384 -2.61 -8.68 24.47
CA GLY A 384 -3.78 -7.83 24.35
C GLY A 384 -4.01 -7.25 22.94
N SER A 385 -3.02 -7.33 22.02
CA SER A 385 -3.23 -7.00 20.61
C SER A 385 -4.10 -8.04 19.91
N ASP A 386 -4.68 -7.66 18.77
CA ASP A 386 -5.43 -8.61 17.94
C ASP A 386 -4.53 -9.78 17.53
N GLY A 387 -5.11 -10.98 17.46
CA GLY A 387 -4.47 -12.18 16.97
C GLY A 387 -4.35 -12.17 15.44
N ASP A 388 -3.74 -11.13 14.91
CA ASP A 388 -3.44 -10.94 13.48
C ASP A 388 -1.99 -11.36 13.23
N ILE A 389 -1.80 -12.48 12.56
CA ILE A 389 -0.48 -13.10 12.40
C ILE A 389 -0.24 -13.46 10.92
N THR A 390 0.97 -13.20 10.46
CA THR A 390 1.48 -13.68 9.18
C THR A 390 2.70 -14.55 9.39
N ILE A 391 2.62 -15.81 9.00
CA ILE A 391 3.72 -16.78 9.12
C ILE A 391 4.39 -16.93 7.76
N VAL A 392 5.68 -16.60 7.69
CA VAL A 392 6.50 -16.69 6.47
C VAL A 392 7.54 -17.79 6.61
N ASP A 393 7.43 -18.84 5.77
CA ASP A 393 8.50 -19.83 5.65
C ASP A 393 9.66 -19.21 4.84
N LYS A 394 10.75 -18.91 5.51
CA LYS A 394 11.91 -18.22 4.97
C LYS A 394 12.82 -19.07 4.06
N ARG A 395 12.50 -20.35 3.89
CA ARG A 395 13.33 -21.33 3.16
C ARG A 395 12.80 -21.65 1.76
N ILE A 396 11.54 -21.33 1.49
CA ILE A 396 10.88 -21.68 0.23
C ILE A 396 11.24 -20.65 -0.83
N GLU A 397 11.88 -21.13 -1.92
CA GLU A 397 12.07 -20.35 -3.13
C GLU A 397 10.97 -20.70 -4.12
N HIS A 398 10.36 -19.69 -4.76
CA HIS A 398 9.35 -19.89 -5.79
C HIS A 398 9.33 -18.73 -6.79
N VAL A 399 8.72 -18.98 -7.95
CA VAL A 399 8.57 -18.00 -9.01
C VAL A 399 7.15 -17.46 -8.97
N LEU A 400 7.02 -16.13 -8.95
CA LEU A 400 5.72 -15.46 -9.00
C LEU A 400 5.11 -15.63 -10.40
N SER A 401 3.84 -15.99 -10.46
CA SER A 401 3.14 -16.19 -11.73
C SER A 401 1.66 -15.83 -11.62
N LYS A 402 1.05 -15.43 -12.74
CA LYS A 402 -0.39 -15.18 -12.79
C LYS A 402 -1.19 -16.44 -12.47
N GLU A 403 -0.67 -17.63 -12.82
CA GLU A 403 -1.35 -18.90 -12.56
C GLU A 403 -1.59 -19.14 -11.07
N SER A 404 -0.66 -18.68 -10.22
CA SER A 404 -0.78 -18.80 -8.75
C SER A 404 -1.39 -17.58 -8.07
N ALA A 405 -1.59 -16.47 -8.76
CA ALA A 405 -2.12 -15.23 -8.20
C ALA A 405 -3.66 -15.15 -8.27
N HIS A 406 -4.26 -14.52 -7.27
CA HIS A 406 -5.72 -14.50 -7.06
C HIS A 406 -6.41 -13.22 -7.51
N THR A 407 -5.65 -12.19 -7.98
CA THR A 407 -6.24 -10.99 -8.59
C THR A 407 -7.12 -11.35 -9.78
N LYS A 408 -8.22 -10.62 -9.98
CA LYS A 408 -9.08 -10.71 -11.18
C LYS A 408 -8.42 -10.13 -12.44
N ALA A 409 -7.33 -9.37 -12.33
CA ALA A 409 -6.54 -8.98 -13.51
C ALA A 409 -5.97 -10.22 -14.19
N ASP A 410 -5.87 -10.18 -15.51
CA ASP A 410 -5.39 -11.30 -16.34
C ASP A 410 -3.85 -11.35 -16.45
N TYR A 411 -3.13 -10.61 -15.61
CA TYR A 411 -1.68 -10.59 -15.46
C TYR A 411 -1.28 -10.14 -14.05
N ILE A 412 -0.01 -10.35 -13.72
CA ILE A 412 0.67 -9.72 -12.59
C ILE A 412 1.95 -9.01 -13.08
N PRO A 413 2.35 -7.88 -12.47
CA PRO A 413 3.55 -7.16 -12.92
C PRO A 413 4.86 -7.90 -12.54
N TYR A 414 4.79 -8.82 -11.60
CA TYR A 414 5.93 -9.58 -11.06
C TYR A 414 6.15 -10.94 -11.72
N GLU A 415 5.46 -11.22 -12.83
CA GLU A 415 5.56 -12.48 -13.57
C GLU A 415 7.01 -12.89 -13.83
N GLY A 416 7.38 -14.12 -13.44
CA GLY A 416 8.72 -14.68 -13.65
C GLY A 416 9.79 -14.22 -12.63
N ILE A 417 9.44 -13.39 -11.65
CA ILE A 417 10.38 -13.01 -10.58
C ILE A 417 10.47 -14.15 -9.57
N SER A 418 11.71 -14.61 -9.28
CA SER A 418 12.00 -15.55 -8.21
C SER A 418 12.13 -14.81 -6.89
N VAL A 419 11.47 -15.32 -5.84
CA VAL A 419 11.54 -14.79 -4.47
C VAL A 419 11.83 -15.92 -3.49
N THR A 420 12.56 -15.62 -2.43
CA THR A 420 12.81 -16.51 -1.30
C THR A 420 12.00 -16.07 -0.09
N GLY A 421 11.21 -16.97 0.43
CA GLY A 421 10.18 -16.76 1.44
C GLY A 421 8.79 -17.03 0.83
N LYS A 422 7.87 -17.57 1.65
CA LYS A 422 6.49 -17.82 1.23
C LYS A 422 5.56 -17.59 2.42
N VAL A 423 4.51 -16.82 2.23
CA VAL A 423 3.41 -16.74 3.19
C VAL A 423 2.77 -18.12 3.27
N ARG A 424 2.83 -18.73 4.45
CA ARG A 424 2.35 -20.08 4.70
C ARG A 424 0.99 -20.05 5.39
N ASP A 425 0.91 -19.41 6.55
CA ASP A 425 -0.33 -19.32 7.32
C ASP A 425 -0.64 -17.86 7.66
N VAL A 426 -1.92 -17.55 7.71
CA VAL A 426 -2.41 -16.24 8.17
C VAL A 426 -3.53 -16.45 9.16
N ILE A 427 -3.45 -15.75 10.29
CA ILE A 427 -4.48 -15.69 11.30
C ILE A 427 -5.05 -14.27 11.32
N LEU A 428 -6.36 -14.12 11.27
CA LEU A 428 -7.09 -12.86 11.36
C LEU A 428 -7.96 -12.88 12.61
N ARG A 429 -7.63 -12.06 13.60
CA ARG A 429 -8.34 -12.00 14.89
C ARG A 429 -8.61 -13.38 15.47
N GLY A 430 -7.58 -14.24 15.48
CA GLY A 430 -7.65 -15.58 16.04
C GLY A 430 -8.39 -16.63 15.19
N HIS A 431 -8.76 -16.29 13.93
CA HIS A 431 -9.24 -17.23 12.92
C HIS A 431 -8.10 -17.62 11.98
N HIS A 432 -7.83 -18.92 11.83
CA HIS A 432 -6.84 -19.42 10.88
C HIS A 432 -7.44 -19.38 9.47
N VAL A 433 -7.18 -18.30 8.74
CA VAL A 433 -7.85 -17.98 7.45
C VAL A 433 -7.08 -18.46 6.24
N VAL A 434 -5.75 -18.61 6.35
CA VAL A 434 -4.88 -19.18 5.30
C VAL A 434 -4.01 -20.25 5.90
N GLN A 435 -4.00 -21.44 5.29
CA GLN A 435 -3.16 -22.58 5.68
C GLN A 435 -2.40 -23.10 4.47
N ASP A 436 -1.09 -23.25 4.60
CA ASP A 436 -0.19 -23.71 3.53
C ASP A 436 -0.38 -22.94 2.20
N GLY A 437 -0.70 -21.63 2.30
CA GLY A 437 -0.96 -20.75 1.15
C GLY A 437 -2.35 -20.93 0.54
N SER A 438 -3.25 -21.66 1.16
CA SER A 438 -4.62 -21.86 0.70
C SER A 438 -5.64 -21.15 1.59
N LEU A 439 -6.59 -20.46 1.01
CA LEU A 439 -7.65 -19.79 1.76
C LEU A 439 -8.62 -20.82 2.36
N LEU A 440 -8.78 -20.79 3.69
CA LEU A 440 -9.71 -21.64 4.43
C LEU A 440 -11.05 -20.96 4.64
N GLU A 441 -11.03 -19.69 4.99
CA GLU A 441 -12.20 -18.91 5.35
C GLU A 441 -12.10 -17.49 4.77
N SER A 442 -13.21 -16.92 4.36
CA SER A 442 -13.29 -15.59 3.74
C SER A 442 -14.41 -14.76 4.39
N TYR A 443 -14.41 -13.45 4.08
CA TYR A 443 -15.44 -12.50 4.53
C TYR A 443 -15.48 -12.24 6.04
N LEU A 444 -14.39 -12.48 6.74
CA LEU A 444 -14.27 -12.16 8.17
C LEU A 444 -13.81 -10.71 8.42
N GLY A 445 -13.47 -9.96 7.38
CA GLY A 445 -12.97 -8.60 7.50
C GLY A 445 -13.99 -7.64 8.11
N GLU A 446 -13.53 -6.82 9.06
CA GLU A 446 -14.31 -5.80 9.74
C GLU A 446 -13.77 -4.39 9.45
N CYS A 447 -14.67 -3.39 9.49
CA CYS A 447 -14.28 -2.00 9.42
C CYS A 447 -13.56 -1.59 10.70
N ILE A 448 -12.31 -1.14 10.57
CA ILE A 448 -11.53 -0.61 11.69
C ILE A 448 -11.98 0.83 11.95
N PRO A 449 -12.36 1.17 13.18
CA PRO A 449 -12.84 2.50 13.53
C PRO A 449 -11.73 3.58 13.45
#